data_b69404318c42699aa9a1300372c065b2
#
_entry.id   b69404318c42699aa9a1300372c065b2
#
_cell.length_a   1.000
_cell.length_b   1.000
_cell.length_c   1.000
_cell.angle_alpha   90.00
_cell.angle_beta   90.00
_cell.angle_gamma   90.00
#
_symmetry.space_group_name_H-M   'P 1'
#
loop_
_entity.id
_entity.type
_entity.pdbx_description
1 polymer ?
#
loop_
_entity_poly.entity_id
_entity_poly.type
_entity_poly.pdbx_seq_one_letter_code
_entity_poly.pdbx_strand_id
1 'polypeptide(L)'
;MDERIMAVQKIQNYIEEHILEDIKIDDLAKLTMYSPVHVRRLFLKWTKLSPADYIRRLKLTKAALMLRDESCRVIDVVTQFGFGSVDGFQRAFRKEFGYNPKEYETNPVPIYLFTPFKIHSQNRKPYDFSPTNTRKVMVQKIHKATRKVIIKRGIRATDYWSYCNEIGCDVWGLLKSIKSISGEPVCLWLPEQYRNPISNEYVQGVEVEMD
;
A
#
# COMPACT_ATOMS: atom_id res chain seq x y z
N MET A 1 10.22 -20.14 -14.48
CA MET A 1 9.59 -19.24 -13.48
C MET A 1 9.55 -20.01 -12.17
N ASP A 2 9.94 -19.42 -11.04
CA ASP A 2 9.91 -20.16 -9.76
C ASP A 2 8.44 -20.34 -9.34
N GLU A 3 7.94 -21.57 -9.37
CA GLU A 3 6.56 -21.93 -9.01
C GLU A 3 6.19 -21.44 -7.59
N ARG A 4 7.17 -21.36 -6.70
CA ARG A 4 6.99 -20.89 -5.33
C ARG A 4 6.64 -19.40 -5.28
N ILE A 5 7.29 -18.59 -6.11
CA ILE A 5 7.00 -17.15 -6.22
C ILE A 5 5.59 -16.96 -6.79
N MET A 6 5.24 -17.72 -7.82
CA MET A 6 3.91 -17.68 -8.39
C MET A 6 2.82 -18.08 -7.40
N ALA A 7 3.08 -19.08 -6.57
CA ALA A 7 2.15 -19.50 -5.53
C ALA A 7 1.92 -18.38 -4.50
N VAL A 8 2.97 -17.70 -4.05
CA VAL A 8 2.82 -16.57 -3.11
C VAL A 8 2.06 -15.41 -3.76
N GLN A 9 2.37 -15.07 -5.00
CA GLN A 9 1.64 -14.04 -5.74
C GLN A 9 0.15 -14.38 -5.89
N LYS A 10 -0.14 -15.65 -6.21
CA LYS A 10 -1.52 -16.15 -6.31
C LYS A 10 -2.27 -16.01 -4.98
N ILE A 11 -1.60 -16.31 -3.87
CA ILE A 11 -2.14 -16.11 -2.52
C ILE A 11 -2.40 -14.63 -2.26
N GLN A 12 -1.46 -13.72 -2.55
CA GLN A 12 -1.65 -12.29 -2.35
C GLN A 12 -2.84 -11.75 -3.14
N ASN A 13 -2.97 -12.13 -4.41
CA ASN A 13 -4.10 -11.72 -5.25
C ASN A 13 -5.43 -12.24 -4.68
N TYR A 14 -5.49 -13.51 -4.31
CA TYR A 14 -6.68 -14.10 -3.71
C TYR A 14 -7.10 -13.37 -2.42
N ILE A 15 -6.14 -13.06 -1.54
CA ILE A 15 -6.43 -12.30 -0.32
C ILE A 15 -6.99 -10.91 -0.64
N GLU A 16 -6.45 -10.20 -1.63
CA GLU A 16 -6.95 -8.89 -2.03
C GLU A 16 -8.38 -8.95 -2.59
N GLU A 17 -8.67 -9.93 -3.41
CA GLU A 17 -9.96 -10.13 -4.08
C GLU A 17 -11.06 -10.55 -3.07
N HIS A 18 -10.68 -11.35 -2.05
CA HIS A 18 -11.61 -11.90 -1.06
C HIS A 18 -11.48 -11.27 0.33
N ILE A 19 -10.93 -10.05 0.43
CA ILE A 19 -10.57 -9.44 1.72
C ILE A 19 -11.75 -9.25 2.69
N LEU A 20 -12.97 -9.18 2.20
CA LEU A 20 -14.20 -9.06 3.01
C LEU A 20 -14.69 -10.42 3.53
N GLU A 21 -14.15 -11.52 3.03
CA GLU A 21 -14.55 -12.87 3.40
C GLU A 21 -13.73 -13.42 4.59
N ASP A 22 -14.17 -14.56 5.14
CA ASP A 22 -13.42 -15.34 6.14
C ASP A 22 -12.43 -16.27 5.44
N ILE A 23 -11.26 -15.74 5.09
CA ILE A 23 -10.22 -16.48 4.39
C ILE A 23 -9.50 -17.42 5.35
N LYS A 24 -9.61 -18.74 5.10
CA LYS A 24 -8.94 -19.78 5.89
C LYS A 24 -7.67 -20.26 5.22
N ILE A 25 -6.75 -20.76 6.00
CA ILE A 25 -5.48 -21.30 5.49
C ILE A 25 -5.72 -22.47 4.51
N ASP A 26 -6.81 -23.23 4.69
CA ASP A 26 -7.18 -24.34 3.83
C ASP A 26 -7.61 -23.87 2.44
N ASP A 27 -8.19 -22.68 2.31
CA ASP A 27 -8.55 -22.10 1.03
C ASP A 27 -7.28 -21.74 0.24
N LEU A 28 -6.28 -21.16 0.92
CA LEU A 28 -4.98 -20.85 0.32
C LEU A 28 -4.19 -22.11 -0.05
N ALA A 29 -4.35 -23.18 0.74
CA ALA A 29 -3.75 -24.48 0.47
C ALA A 29 -4.37 -25.13 -0.79
N LYS A 30 -5.69 -25.14 -0.90
CA LYS A 30 -6.41 -25.60 -2.10
C LYS A 30 -6.02 -24.80 -3.34
N LEU A 31 -5.97 -23.47 -3.21
CA LEU A 31 -5.61 -22.54 -4.29
C LEU A 31 -4.24 -22.83 -4.91
N THR A 32 -3.28 -23.27 -4.10
CA THR A 32 -1.89 -23.48 -4.50
C THR A 32 -1.52 -24.96 -4.65
N MET A 33 -2.42 -25.87 -4.27
CA MET A 33 -2.18 -27.30 -4.19
C MET A 33 -1.04 -27.70 -3.24
N TYR A 34 -0.76 -26.85 -2.26
CA TYR A 34 0.20 -27.09 -1.18
C TYR A 34 -0.51 -27.47 0.11
N SER A 35 0.21 -28.11 1.04
CA SER A 35 -0.31 -28.32 2.40
C SER A 35 -0.40 -26.98 3.15
N PRO A 36 -1.32 -26.83 4.13
CA PRO A 36 -1.43 -25.63 4.96
C PRO A 36 -0.11 -25.23 5.66
N VAL A 37 0.68 -26.20 6.07
CA VAL A 37 2.00 -25.99 6.69
C VAL A 37 2.98 -25.41 5.66
N HIS A 38 2.98 -25.94 4.44
CA HIS A 38 3.86 -25.45 3.38
C HIS A 38 3.49 -24.03 2.97
N VAL A 39 2.19 -23.73 2.82
CA VAL A 39 1.69 -22.38 2.54
C VAL A 39 2.18 -21.38 3.60
N ARG A 40 2.03 -21.68 4.90
CA ARG A 40 2.50 -20.78 5.98
C ARG A 40 4.00 -20.51 5.87
N ARG A 41 4.81 -21.55 5.70
CA ARG A 41 6.29 -21.41 5.57
C ARG A 41 6.69 -20.62 4.34
N LEU A 42 6.08 -20.93 3.21
CA LEU A 42 6.36 -20.28 1.94
C LEU A 42 6.00 -18.79 1.98
N PHE A 43 4.79 -18.48 2.42
CA PHE A 43 4.30 -17.12 2.53
C PHE A 43 5.14 -16.27 3.50
N LEU A 44 5.44 -16.81 4.70
CA LEU A 44 6.31 -16.15 5.68
C LEU A 44 7.72 -15.89 5.13
N LYS A 45 8.28 -16.84 4.38
CA LYS A 45 9.61 -16.68 3.78
C LYS A 45 9.68 -15.46 2.86
N TRP A 46 8.66 -15.25 2.05
CA TRP A 46 8.66 -14.22 1.01
C TRP A 46 8.07 -12.89 1.48
N THR A 47 7.02 -12.90 2.26
CA THR A 47 6.33 -11.67 2.73
C THR A 47 6.80 -11.18 4.09
N LYS A 48 7.57 -12.00 4.84
CA LYS A 48 7.98 -11.80 6.23
C LYS A 48 6.80 -11.73 7.22
N LEU A 49 5.60 -12.07 6.78
CA LEU A 49 4.38 -12.12 7.58
C LEU A 49 3.72 -13.49 7.48
N SER A 50 3.02 -13.91 8.53
CA SER A 50 2.10 -15.03 8.42
C SER A 50 0.90 -14.65 7.53
N PRO A 51 0.23 -15.60 6.84
CA PRO A 51 -0.98 -15.29 6.09
C PRO A 51 -2.05 -14.61 6.94
N ALA A 52 -2.23 -15.03 8.19
CA ALA A 52 -3.20 -14.45 9.12
C ALA A 52 -2.86 -12.98 9.48
N ASP A 53 -1.59 -12.68 9.76
CA ASP A 53 -1.16 -11.32 10.04
C ASP A 53 -1.27 -10.40 8.81
N TYR A 54 -0.95 -10.94 7.63
CA TYR A 54 -1.09 -10.21 6.37
C TYR A 54 -2.56 -9.85 6.12
N ILE A 55 -3.48 -10.81 6.23
CA ILE A 55 -4.92 -10.59 6.08
C ILE A 55 -5.42 -9.57 7.11
N ARG A 56 -5.05 -9.74 8.39
CA ARG A 56 -5.44 -8.84 9.47
C ARG A 56 -4.98 -7.41 9.21
N ARG A 57 -3.71 -7.20 8.85
CA ARG A 57 -3.17 -5.86 8.57
C ARG A 57 -3.81 -5.23 7.34
N LEU A 58 -4.10 -6.02 6.30
CA LEU A 58 -4.77 -5.53 5.11
C LEU A 58 -6.23 -5.15 5.41
N LYS A 59 -6.96 -5.95 6.21
CA LYS A 59 -8.30 -5.62 6.68
C LYS A 59 -8.31 -4.31 7.50
N LEU A 60 -7.37 -4.13 8.42
CA LEU A 60 -7.23 -2.91 9.21
C LEU A 60 -6.93 -1.69 8.34
N THR A 61 -6.08 -1.84 7.32
CA THR A 61 -5.80 -0.78 6.34
C THR A 61 -7.05 -0.37 5.55
N LYS A 62 -7.80 -1.34 5.04
CA LYS A 62 -9.06 -1.07 4.33
C LYS A 62 -10.10 -0.44 5.25
N ALA A 63 -10.20 -0.92 6.49
CA ALA A 63 -11.07 -0.34 7.52
C ALA A 63 -10.71 1.12 7.84
N ALA A 64 -9.42 1.45 7.93
CA ALA A 64 -8.97 2.81 8.15
C ALA A 64 -9.34 3.74 6.98
N LEU A 65 -9.19 3.28 5.75
CA LEU A 65 -9.58 4.03 4.56
C LEU A 65 -11.10 4.28 4.53
N MET A 66 -11.90 3.27 4.86
CA MET A 66 -13.36 3.41 4.95
C MET A 66 -13.79 4.41 6.02
N LEU A 67 -13.19 4.34 7.22
CA LEU A 67 -13.45 5.31 8.31
C LEU A 67 -13.06 6.75 7.93
N ARG A 68 -12.03 6.93 7.10
CA ARG A 68 -11.60 8.24 6.61
C ARG A 68 -12.52 8.81 5.54
N ASP A 69 -12.96 7.97 4.60
CA ASP A 69 -13.61 8.40 3.36
C ASP A 69 -15.14 8.36 3.43
N GLU A 70 -15.71 7.52 4.27
CA GLU A 70 -17.15 7.27 4.34
C GLU A 70 -17.71 7.73 5.68
N SER A 71 -18.90 8.32 5.68
CA SER A 71 -19.65 8.62 6.90
C SER A 71 -20.31 7.34 7.45
N CYS A 72 -19.47 6.44 7.97
CA CYS A 72 -19.91 5.14 8.50
C CYS A 72 -19.52 5.00 9.97
N ARG A 73 -20.31 4.23 10.71
CA ARG A 73 -20.00 3.96 12.13
C ARG A 73 -18.97 2.85 12.25
N VAL A 74 -18.19 2.87 13.33
CA VAL A 74 -17.20 1.82 13.64
C VAL A 74 -17.82 0.41 13.60
N ILE A 75 -19.09 0.25 14.03
CA ILE A 75 -19.77 -1.06 13.99
C ILE A 75 -20.00 -1.55 12.55
N ASP A 76 -20.26 -0.63 11.62
CA ASP A 76 -20.49 -1.00 10.22
C ASP A 76 -19.20 -1.54 9.60
N VAL A 77 -18.06 -0.90 9.90
CA VAL A 77 -16.72 -1.36 9.52
C VAL A 77 -16.39 -2.73 10.12
N VAL A 78 -16.66 -2.91 11.42
CA VAL A 78 -16.44 -4.20 12.13
C VAL A 78 -17.19 -5.33 11.44
N THR A 79 -18.45 -5.09 11.09
CA THR A 79 -19.31 -6.06 10.40
C THR A 79 -18.82 -6.35 8.99
N GLN A 80 -18.51 -5.32 8.22
CA GLN A 80 -18.09 -5.46 6.81
C GLN A 80 -16.78 -6.24 6.66
N PHE A 81 -15.80 -5.99 7.54
CA PHE A 81 -14.51 -6.68 7.49
C PHE A 81 -14.45 -7.98 8.31
N GLY A 82 -15.56 -8.38 8.93
CA GLY A 82 -15.68 -9.64 9.65
C GLY A 82 -14.81 -9.69 10.93
N PHE A 83 -14.67 -8.57 11.65
CA PHE A 83 -14.07 -8.58 12.97
C PHE A 83 -15.04 -9.15 14.00
N GLY A 84 -14.56 -10.04 14.87
CA GLY A 84 -15.41 -10.78 15.81
C GLY A 84 -16.11 -9.92 16.86
N SER A 85 -15.61 -8.71 17.15
CA SER A 85 -16.22 -7.74 18.07
C SER A 85 -15.66 -6.34 17.88
N VAL A 86 -16.44 -5.33 18.30
CA VAL A 86 -16.01 -3.92 18.30
C VAL A 86 -14.76 -3.72 19.17
N ASP A 87 -14.75 -4.30 20.37
CA ASP A 87 -13.60 -4.20 21.29
C ASP A 87 -12.33 -4.86 20.73
N GLY A 88 -12.49 -5.99 20.07
CA GLY A 88 -11.39 -6.69 19.39
C GLY A 88 -10.80 -5.83 18.26
N PHE A 89 -11.68 -5.23 17.46
CA PHE A 89 -11.28 -4.31 16.39
C PHE A 89 -10.58 -3.06 16.94
N GLN A 90 -11.15 -2.41 17.97
CA GLN A 90 -10.56 -1.22 18.58
C GLN A 90 -9.14 -1.49 19.11
N ARG A 91 -8.94 -2.61 19.79
CA ARG A 91 -7.61 -3.02 20.27
C ARG A 91 -6.64 -3.26 19.11
N ALA A 92 -7.08 -3.96 18.07
CA ALA A 92 -6.26 -4.25 16.91
C ALA A 92 -5.90 -2.98 16.12
N PHE A 93 -6.86 -2.08 15.92
CA PHE A 93 -6.66 -0.81 15.25
C PHE A 93 -5.70 0.10 16.01
N ARG A 94 -5.89 0.24 17.34
CA ARG A 94 -4.99 1.03 18.19
C ARG A 94 -3.57 0.46 18.21
N LYS A 95 -3.45 -0.87 18.24
CA LYS A 95 -2.13 -1.53 18.19
C LYS A 95 -1.42 -1.28 16.86
N GLU A 96 -2.14 -1.27 15.74
CA GLU A 96 -1.56 -1.10 14.40
C GLU A 96 -1.24 0.37 14.10
N PHE A 97 -2.13 1.31 14.45
CA PHE A 97 -2.06 2.70 14.02
C PHE A 97 -1.82 3.72 15.14
N GLY A 98 -1.91 3.31 16.41
CA GLY A 98 -1.72 4.18 17.56
C GLY A 98 -2.96 4.99 17.99
N TYR A 99 -4.05 4.96 17.23
CA TYR A 99 -5.26 5.75 17.43
C TYR A 99 -6.48 4.87 17.71
N ASN A 100 -7.47 5.44 18.41
CA ASN A 100 -8.78 4.80 18.54
C ASN A 100 -9.55 4.97 17.21
N PRO A 101 -10.27 3.96 16.70
CA PRO A 101 -11.04 4.07 15.45
C PRO A 101 -12.03 5.23 15.44
N LYS A 102 -12.69 5.52 16.58
CA LYS A 102 -13.67 6.61 16.68
C LYS A 102 -13.00 8.00 16.62
N GLU A 103 -11.84 8.16 17.24
CA GLU A 103 -11.04 9.38 17.15
C GLU A 103 -10.55 9.62 15.72
N TYR A 104 -10.09 8.54 15.08
CA TYR A 104 -9.62 8.57 13.70
C TYR A 104 -10.75 8.89 12.69
N GLU A 105 -11.94 8.32 12.87
CA GLU A 105 -13.15 8.64 12.08
C GLU A 105 -13.50 10.13 12.16
N THR A 106 -13.44 10.71 13.36
CA THR A 106 -13.82 12.12 13.60
C THR A 106 -12.75 13.09 13.06
N ASN A 107 -11.48 12.75 13.20
CA ASN A 107 -10.35 13.58 12.76
C ASN A 107 -9.24 12.70 12.18
N PRO A 108 -9.33 12.31 10.90
CA PRO A 108 -8.33 11.49 10.25
C PRO A 108 -6.97 12.18 10.21
N VAL A 109 -5.96 11.54 10.76
CA VAL A 109 -4.56 11.97 10.73
C VAL A 109 -3.74 11.03 9.86
N PRO A 110 -2.59 11.45 9.32
CA PRO A 110 -1.70 10.56 8.57
C PRO A 110 -1.22 9.39 9.45
N ILE A 111 -1.44 8.16 8.98
CA ILE A 111 -1.05 6.91 9.64
C ILE A 111 -0.33 5.98 8.65
N TYR A 112 0.53 5.10 9.15
CA TYR A 112 1.24 4.12 8.32
C TYR A 112 0.32 2.95 7.95
N LEU A 113 -0.34 3.05 6.79
CA LEU A 113 -1.13 1.96 6.24
C LEU A 113 -0.22 0.80 5.79
N PHE A 114 -0.68 -0.41 5.97
CA PHE A 114 -0.01 -1.58 5.42
C PHE A 114 -0.20 -1.63 3.89
N THR A 115 0.86 -1.34 3.16
CA THR A 115 0.92 -1.45 1.69
C THR A 115 1.76 -2.66 1.33
N PRO A 116 1.14 -3.79 1.03
CA PRO A 116 1.87 -5.01 0.77
C PRO A 116 2.68 -4.92 -0.52
N PHE A 117 3.94 -5.30 -0.46
CA PHE A 117 4.76 -5.45 -1.64
C PHE A 117 4.28 -6.66 -2.46
N LYS A 118 3.83 -6.44 -3.70
CA LYS A 118 3.49 -7.54 -4.61
C LYS A 118 4.76 -8.22 -5.08
N ILE A 119 4.87 -9.50 -4.77
CA ILE A 119 5.96 -10.32 -5.27
C ILE A 119 5.65 -10.60 -6.74
N HIS A 120 6.32 -9.86 -7.61
CA HIS A 120 6.27 -10.15 -9.03
C HIS A 120 7.40 -11.13 -9.37
N SER A 121 7.10 -12.13 -10.19
CA SER A 121 8.15 -12.94 -10.78
C SER A 121 9.09 -11.99 -11.55
N GLN A 122 10.37 -12.00 -11.21
CA GLN A 122 11.39 -11.13 -11.83
C GLN A 122 11.67 -11.47 -13.30
N ASN A 123 10.74 -12.07 -14.02
CA ASN A 123 10.80 -12.27 -15.46
C ASN A 123 10.28 -11.04 -16.23
N ARG A 124 10.62 -9.83 -15.78
CA ARG A 124 10.83 -8.80 -16.79
C ARG A 124 12.11 -9.21 -17.52
N LYS A 125 11.98 -9.66 -18.76
CA LYS A 125 13.14 -9.74 -19.67
C LYS A 125 13.95 -8.48 -19.45
N PRO A 126 15.28 -8.57 -19.31
CA PRO A 126 16.13 -7.37 -19.24
C PRO A 126 15.64 -6.42 -20.32
N TYR A 127 15.50 -5.16 -19.99
CA TYR A 127 15.07 -4.15 -20.96
C TYR A 127 16.04 -4.26 -22.15
N ASP A 128 15.51 -4.73 -23.26
CA ASP A 128 16.29 -4.82 -24.49
C ASP A 128 16.45 -3.41 -25.06
N PHE A 129 17.62 -2.82 -24.78
CA PHE A 129 18.03 -1.52 -25.31
C PHE A 129 18.52 -1.59 -26.76
N SER A 130 18.28 -2.70 -27.48
CA SER A 130 18.69 -2.78 -28.86
C SER A 130 18.02 -1.68 -29.69
N PRO A 131 18.81 -0.92 -30.49
CA PRO A 131 18.32 0.22 -31.28
C PRO A 131 17.24 -0.14 -32.32
N THR A 132 17.08 -1.42 -32.62
CA THR A 132 16.13 -1.94 -33.60
C THR A 132 14.71 -2.11 -33.06
N ASN A 133 14.50 -1.99 -31.75
CA ASN A 133 13.17 -2.12 -31.16
C ASN A 133 12.57 -0.71 -30.96
N THR A 134 12.12 -0.08 -32.05
CA THR A 134 11.36 1.17 -32.00
C THR A 134 10.03 0.93 -31.33
N ARG A 135 10.01 0.94 -30.01
CA ARG A 135 8.77 1.00 -29.22
C ARG A 135 8.10 2.35 -29.56
N LYS A 136 6.88 2.30 -30.07
CA LYS A 136 6.07 3.51 -30.19
C LYS A 136 5.91 4.10 -28.82
N VAL A 137 6.56 5.22 -28.55
CA VAL A 137 6.39 6.01 -27.33
C VAL A 137 5.10 6.81 -27.52
N MET A 138 4.08 6.50 -26.74
CA MET A 138 2.88 7.33 -26.69
C MET A 138 3.12 8.45 -25.67
N VAL A 139 3.08 9.69 -26.15
CA VAL A 139 3.13 10.89 -25.31
C VAL A 139 1.72 11.47 -25.22
N GLN A 140 1.19 11.56 -24.01
CA GLN A 140 -0.10 12.17 -23.75
C GLN A 140 0.07 13.42 -22.87
N LYS A 141 -0.43 14.57 -23.35
CA LYS A 141 -0.49 15.80 -22.56
C LYS A 141 -1.82 15.83 -21.80
N ILE A 142 -1.73 15.87 -20.49
CA ILE A 142 -2.91 15.96 -19.61
C ILE A 142 -2.89 17.32 -18.92
N HIS A 143 -3.98 18.08 -19.08
CA HIS A 143 -4.21 19.30 -18.32
C HIS A 143 -4.91 18.94 -17.01
N LYS A 144 -4.29 19.31 -15.90
CA LYS A 144 -4.86 19.14 -14.56
C LYS A 144 -5.21 20.52 -13.97
N ALA A 145 -6.32 20.62 -13.26
CA ALA A 145 -6.65 21.83 -12.50
C ALA A 145 -5.56 22.13 -11.44
N THR A 146 -5.46 23.40 -11.05
CA THR A 146 -4.56 23.82 -9.97
C THR A 146 -4.86 23.04 -8.69
N ARG A 147 -3.80 22.56 -8.01
CA ARG A 147 -3.91 21.72 -6.82
C ARG A 147 -2.72 21.94 -5.91
N LYS A 148 -2.88 21.59 -4.64
CA LYS A 148 -1.78 21.51 -3.68
C LYS A 148 -1.17 20.11 -3.75
N VAL A 149 0.10 19.98 -3.37
CA VAL A 149 0.77 18.69 -3.17
C VAL A 149 1.36 18.67 -1.78
N ILE A 150 0.89 17.74 -0.97
CA ILE A 150 1.52 17.45 0.33
C ILE A 150 2.69 16.52 0.05
N ILE A 151 3.91 16.92 0.43
CA ILE A 151 5.14 16.18 0.12
C ILE A 151 5.87 15.74 1.38
N LYS A 152 6.47 14.55 1.32
CA LYS A 152 7.49 14.10 2.26
C LYS A 152 8.85 14.21 1.59
N ARG A 153 9.77 14.97 2.19
CA ARG A 153 11.12 15.19 1.65
C ARG A 153 12.11 14.17 2.21
N GLY A 154 13.02 13.71 1.34
CA GLY A 154 14.33 13.19 1.75
C GLY A 154 15.35 14.32 1.78
N ILE A 155 16.51 14.10 2.36
CA ILE A 155 17.62 15.07 2.39
C ILE A 155 18.60 14.80 1.25
N ARG A 156 18.96 13.54 1.03
CA ARG A 156 19.97 13.10 0.05
C ARG A 156 19.42 12.37 -1.17
N ALA A 157 18.15 11.98 -1.09
CA ALA A 157 17.51 11.18 -2.13
C ALA A 157 17.41 11.93 -3.48
N THR A 158 17.88 11.31 -4.56
CA THR A 158 17.81 11.83 -5.94
C THR A 158 16.84 11.04 -6.82
N ASP A 159 16.42 9.87 -6.35
CA ASP A 159 15.58 8.92 -7.05
C ASP A 159 14.76 8.06 -6.07
N TYR A 160 13.88 7.21 -6.61
CA TYR A 160 13.01 6.33 -5.81
C TYR A 160 13.80 5.41 -4.85
N TRP A 161 14.90 4.81 -5.31
CA TRP A 161 15.63 3.82 -4.52
C TRP A 161 16.40 4.46 -3.38
N SER A 162 17.10 5.56 -3.66
CA SER A 162 17.80 6.34 -2.65
C SER A 162 16.84 6.93 -1.62
N TYR A 163 15.63 7.33 -2.06
CA TYR A 163 14.58 7.81 -1.18
C TYR A 163 14.04 6.71 -0.25
N CYS A 164 13.77 5.52 -0.78
CA CYS A 164 13.34 4.37 0.03
C CYS A 164 14.41 3.94 1.05
N ASN A 165 15.70 4.05 0.69
CA ASN A 165 16.79 3.76 1.62
C ASN A 165 16.91 4.80 2.74
N GLU A 166 16.58 6.06 2.46
CA GLU A 166 16.68 7.16 3.43
C GLU A 166 15.45 7.30 4.33
N ILE A 167 14.26 7.27 3.75
CA ILE A 167 12.99 7.56 4.43
C ILE A 167 12.25 6.28 4.85
N GLY A 168 12.43 5.19 4.10
CA GLY A 168 11.68 3.96 4.25
C GLY A 168 10.60 3.81 3.17
N CYS A 169 10.36 2.57 2.74
CA CYS A 169 9.30 2.29 1.75
C CYS A 169 7.88 2.37 2.32
N ASP A 170 7.73 2.40 3.63
CA ASP A 170 6.46 2.52 4.37
C ASP A 170 5.85 3.93 4.28
N VAL A 171 6.65 4.93 3.87
CA VAL A 171 6.16 6.29 3.57
C VAL A 171 5.00 6.29 2.56
N TRP A 172 4.97 5.32 1.65
CA TRP A 172 3.89 5.16 0.70
C TRP A 172 2.54 4.92 1.40
N GLY A 173 2.54 4.09 2.44
CA GLY A 173 1.37 3.88 3.30
C GLY A 173 0.94 5.13 4.06
N LEU A 174 1.91 5.91 4.54
CA LEU A 174 1.64 7.20 5.20
C LEU A 174 0.97 8.18 4.23
N LEU A 175 1.53 8.37 3.05
CA LEU A 175 0.98 9.27 2.04
C LEU A 175 -0.40 8.82 1.55
N LYS A 176 -0.60 7.52 1.35
CA LYS A 176 -1.89 6.94 0.95
C LYS A 176 -2.98 7.10 2.02
N SER A 177 -2.62 7.28 3.28
CA SER A 177 -3.58 7.55 4.36
C SER A 177 -4.16 8.96 4.33
N ILE A 178 -3.50 9.91 3.63
CA ILE A 178 -4.00 11.27 3.46
C ILE A 178 -5.11 11.26 2.41
N LYS A 179 -6.25 11.91 2.70
CA LYS A 179 -7.31 12.07 1.71
C LYS A 179 -6.81 12.91 0.54
N SER A 180 -6.81 12.35 -0.65
CA SER A 180 -6.21 12.96 -1.84
C SER A 180 -7.11 12.82 -3.06
N ILE A 181 -6.85 13.61 -4.10
CA ILE A 181 -7.68 13.66 -5.33
C ILE A 181 -7.65 12.30 -6.05
N SER A 182 -6.48 11.69 -6.18
CA SER A 182 -6.29 10.43 -6.93
C SER A 182 -6.35 9.17 -6.08
N GLY A 183 -6.26 9.31 -4.74
CA GLY A 183 -6.11 8.17 -3.82
C GLY A 183 -4.71 7.53 -3.83
N GLU A 184 -3.81 7.95 -4.72
CA GLU A 184 -2.47 7.35 -4.87
C GLU A 184 -1.35 8.40 -4.74
N PRO A 185 -0.23 8.06 -4.07
CA PRO A 185 0.94 8.91 -4.01
C PRO A 185 1.61 9.10 -5.37
N VAL A 186 2.31 10.20 -5.52
CA VAL A 186 3.08 10.57 -6.71
C VAL A 186 4.55 10.76 -6.38
N CYS A 187 5.41 10.47 -7.35
CA CYS A 187 6.85 10.74 -7.30
C CYS A 187 7.12 11.99 -8.12
N LEU A 188 7.86 12.95 -7.56
CA LEU A 188 8.13 14.23 -8.20
C LEU A 188 9.62 14.60 -8.10
N TRP A 189 10.13 15.23 -9.14
CA TRP A 189 11.36 16.01 -9.13
C TRP A 189 10.97 17.48 -9.12
N LEU A 190 11.25 18.16 -8.01
CA LEU A 190 10.82 19.53 -7.82
C LEU A 190 11.63 20.51 -8.70
N PRO A 191 10.97 21.44 -9.40
CA PRO A 191 11.62 22.57 -10.03
C PRO A 191 12.45 23.38 -9.02
N GLU A 192 13.48 24.09 -9.50
CA GLU A 192 14.44 24.81 -8.66
C GLU A 192 13.77 25.75 -7.65
N GLN A 193 12.74 26.46 -8.07
CA GLN A 193 11.98 27.39 -7.23
C GLN A 193 11.28 26.75 -6.01
N TYR A 194 11.09 25.43 -6.01
CA TYR A 194 10.47 24.70 -4.91
C TYR A 194 11.46 23.82 -4.14
N ARG A 195 12.74 23.85 -4.52
CA ARG A 195 13.78 23.08 -3.83
C ARG A 195 14.11 23.74 -2.49
N ASN A 196 14.42 22.90 -1.52
CA ASN A 196 14.96 23.35 -0.26
C ASN A 196 16.50 23.36 -0.36
N PRO A 197 17.20 24.41 0.10
CA PRO A 197 18.67 24.49 0.03
C PRO A 197 19.40 23.31 0.69
N ILE A 198 18.76 22.63 1.64
CA ILE A 198 19.35 21.52 2.39
C ILE A 198 18.86 20.14 1.96
N SER A 199 18.01 20.05 0.93
CA SER A 199 17.47 18.76 0.45
C SER A 199 17.47 18.67 -1.07
N ASN A 200 17.59 17.44 -1.59
CA ASN A 200 17.51 17.16 -3.00
C ASN A 200 16.09 17.38 -3.58
N GLU A 201 16.01 17.31 -4.88
CA GLU A 201 14.81 17.61 -5.67
C GLU A 201 13.76 16.50 -5.68
N TYR A 202 14.16 15.24 -5.38
CA TYR A 202 13.24 14.11 -5.41
C TYR A 202 12.38 14.06 -4.14
N VAL A 203 11.07 13.96 -4.33
CA VAL A 203 10.10 13.85 -3.24
C VAL A 203 8.99 12.86 -3.61
N GLN A 204 8.32 12.35 -2.59
CA GLN A 204 7.04 11.66 -2.76
C GLN A 204 5.94 12.48 -2.08
N GLY A 205 4.75 12.45 -2.64
CA GLY A 205 3.64 13.26 -2.13
C GLY A 205 2.28 12.77 -2.60
N VAL A 206 1.25 13.51 -2.21
CA VAL A 206 -0.13 13.31 -2.66
C VAL A 206 -0.76 14.62 -3.11
N GLU A 207 -1.53 14.55 -4.18
CA GLU A 207 -2.26 15.71 -4.71
C GLU A 207 -3.56 15.92 -3.92
N VAL A 208 -3.75 17.11 -3.36
CA VAL A 208 -4.94 17.49 -2.59
C VAL A 208 -5.63 18.69 -3.23
N GLU A 209 -6.91 18.87 -2.94
CA GLU A 209 -7.68 20.00 -3.43
C GLU A 209 -7.14 21.33 -2.89
N MET A 210 -7.46 22.41 -3.59
CA MET A 210 -7.25 23.77 -3.10
C MET A 210 -8.41 24.10 -2.16
N ASP A 211 -8.13 24.33 -0.88
CA ASP A 211 -9.11 24.82 0.09
C ASP A 211 -9.51 26.26 -0.25
#